data_14d7c6b5180a95881141907df7c4ff61
#
_entry.id   14d7c6b5180a95881141907df7c4ff61
#
_cell.length_a   1.000
_cell.length_b   1.000
_cell.length_c   1.000
_cell.angle_alpha   90.00
_cell.angle_beta   90.00
_cell.angle_gamma   90.00
#
_symmetry.space_group_name_H-M   'P 1'
#
loop_
_entity.id
_entity.type
_entity.pdbx_description
1 polymer ?
#
loop_
_entity_poly.entity_id
_entity_poly.type
_entity_poly.pdbx_seq_one_letter_code
_entity_poly.pdbx_strand_id
1 'polypeptide(L)'
;DTVRAGLYLRDTDAYENSTTDIKDIYMEMGSSDIAHELGTALDSEWAPHLVINDDNDFSFYTVPMESKELYPDKPVYNLGYWSGFSKISPSAQKSMKYTFPLVSSDGRVYGVVGIGLMEKSILKNIPANDFFNESACYIISSDIEGDGIYTPELHSGPIYTRLVSADTVFDENADNSYGIYEFAAGHKSSSLGCIQRMNIYNSGSPYNQQHWALISAADKSGILSIYWFLINVFIISVSITVVCGIALSFYTG
;
A
#
# COMPACT_ATOMS: atom_id res chain seq x y z
N ASP A 1 -4.78 -14.65 -9.32
CA ASP A 1 -6.12 -14.13 -9.15
C ASP A 1 -6.23 -13.27 -7.91
N THR A 2 -6.19 -11.97 -8.16
CA THR A 2 -5.82 -10.96 -7.20
C THR A 2 -6.89 -9.90 -7.05
N VAL A 3 -7.90 -9.96 -7.90
CA VAL A 3 -8.92 -8.91 -8.04
C VAL A 3 -10.29 -9.50 -7.79
N ARG A 4 -11.06 -8.84 -6.94
CA ARG A 4 -12.47 -9.12 -6.71
C ARG A 4 -13.30 -7.97 -7.23
N ALA A 5 -14.45 -8.26 -7.84
CA ALA A 5 -15.43 -7.25 -8.17
C ALA A 5 -16.47 -7.16 -7.06
N GLY A 6 -16.84 -5.96 -6.68
CA GLY A 6 -17.84 -5.69 -5.63
C GLY A 6 -18.93 -4.77 -6.11
N LEU A 7 -20.16 -5.01 -5.66
CA LEU A 7 -21.32 -4.17 -5.83
C LEU A 7 -21.96 -3.92 -4.47
N TYR A 8 -22.20 -2.65 -4.18
CA TYR A 8 -22.79 -2.19 -2.92
C TYR A 8 -23.99 -1.32 -3.26
N LEU A 9 -25.17 -1.72 -2.85
CA LEU A 9 -26.41 -1.02 -3.11
C LEU A 9 -27.02 -0.52 -1.80
N ARG A 10 -27.57 0.68 -1.84
CA ARG A 10 -28.22 1.33 -0.71
C ARG A 10 -29.73 1.29 -0.84
N ASP A 11 -30.42 1.18 0.29
CA ASP A 11 -31.88 1.26 0.37
C ASP A 11 -32.60 0.36 -0.65
N THR A 12 -32.21 -0.93 -0.70
CA THR A 12 -32.84 -1.88 -1.61
C THR A 12 -34.10 -2.49 -0.98
N ASP A 13 -35.10 -2.78 -1.81
CA ASP A 13 -36.33 -3.46 -1.39
C ASP A 13 -36.12 -4.99 -1.24
N ALA A 14 -34.89 -5.49 -1.35
CA ALA A 14 -34.58 -6.91 -1.33
C ALA A 14 -35.00 -7.61 -0.02
N TYR A 15 -35.24 -6.86 1.03
CA TYR A 15 -35.58 -7.34 2.37
C TYR A 15 -36.91 -6.77 2.89
N GLU A 16 -37.85 -6.47 2.04
CA GLU A 16 -39.18 -5.92 2.40
C GLU A 16 -39.88 -6.67 3.54
N ASN A 17 -39.57 -7.95 3.73
CA ASN A 17 -40.10 -8.83 4.78
C ASN A 17 -39.10 -9.13 5.90
N SER A 18 -37.97 -8.46 5.96
CA SER A 18 -36.95 -8.64 6.99
C SER A 18 -37.31 -7.89 8.25
N THR A 19 -37.16 -8.51 9.40
CA THR A 19 -37.27 -7.88 10.72
C THR A 19 -36.09 -6.97 11.08
N THR A 20 -35.14 -6.80 10.16
CA THR A 20 -33.94 -5.97 10.34
C THR A 20 -34.06 -4.70 9.51
N ASP A 21 -33.69 -3.56 10.09
CA ASP A 21 -33.66 -2.26 9.42
C ASP A 21 -32.52 -2.12 8.37
N ILE A 22 -31.83 -3.23 8.04
CA ILE A 22 -30.70 -3.24 7.11
C ILE A 22 -31.25 -3.40 5.69
N LYS A 23 -31.12 -2.35 4.90
CA LYS A 23 -31.56 -2.30 3.50
C LYS A 23 -30.42 -2.33 2.49
N ASP A 24 -29.18 -2.37 2.95
CA ASP A 24 -28.00 -2.33 2.08
C ASP A 24 -27.59 -3.73 1.64
N ILE A 25 -27.26 -3.88 0.37
CA ILE A 25 -26.79 -5.14 -0.22
C ILE A 25 -25.31 -5.00 -0.56
N TYR A 26 -24.54 -5.98 -0.14
CA TYR A 26 -23.17 -6.18 -0.55
C TYR A 26 -23.02 -7.46 -1.36
N MET A 27 -22.33 -7.36 -2.49
CA MET A 27 -21.98 -8.51 -3.32
C MET A 27 -20.51 -8.42 -3.71
N GLU A 28 -19.78 -9.48 -3.51
CA GLU A 28 -18.39 -9.61 -3.97
C GLU A 28 -18.24 -10.89 -4.78
N MET A 29 -17.66 -10.75 -5.99
CA MET A 29 -17.33 -11.89 -6.84
C MET A 29 -15.81 -12.02 -6.91
N GLY A 30 -15.30 -13.18 -6.54
CA GLY A 30 -13.90 -13.58 -6.69
C GLY A 30 -13.71 -14.54 -7.84
N SER A 31 -12.45 -14.88 -8.14
CA SER A 31 -12.15 -15.99 -9.02
C SER A 31 -12.56 -17.33 -8.39
N SER A 32 -12.76 -18.36 -9.22
CA SER A 32 -13.09 -19.72 -8.78
C SER A 32 -12.11 -20.27 -7.75
N ASP A 33 -10.84 -19.94 -7.88
CA ASP A 33 -9.78 -20.40 -6.98
C ASP A 33 -9.92 -19.78 -5.59
N ILE A 34 -10.30 -18.49 -5.53
CA ILE A 34 -10.56 -17.78 -4.27
C ILE A 34 -11.85 -18.29 -3.61
N ALA A 35 -12.89 -18.53 -4.39
CA ALA A 35 -14.12 -19.12 -3.88
C ALA A 35 -13.86 -20.49 -3.24
N HIS A 36 -13.02 -21.31 -3.86
CA HIS A 36 -12.59 -22.60 -3.31
C HIS A 36 -11.76 -22.46 -2.03
N GLU A 37 -10.80 -21.54 -1.99
CA GLU A 37 -9.99 -21.26 -0.78
C GLU A 37 -10.83 -20.77 0.40
N LEU A 38 -11.88 -20.00 0.12
CA LEU A 38 -12.75 -19.44 1.14
C LEU A 38 -13.92 -20.37 1.52
N GLY A 39 -14.06 -21.51 0.82
CA GLY A 39 -15.20 -22.42 1.00
C GLY A 39 -16.54 -21.80 0.63
N THR A 40 -16.53 -20.74 -0.19
CA THR A 40 -17.74 -20.11 -0.71
C THR A 40 -18.17 -20.81 -1.98
N ALA A 41 -19.47 -21.07 -2.13
CA ALA A 41 -19.99 -21.66 -3.35
C ALA A 41 -19.80 -20.69 -4.53
N LEU A 42 -19.49 -21.22 -5.70
CA LEU A 42 -19.42 -20.45 -6.96
C LEU A 42 -20.77 -19.84 -7.36
N ASP A 43 -21.85 -20.41 -6.89
CA ASP A 43 -23.20 -19.90 -7.00
C ASP A 43 -23.47 -18.98 -5.81
N SER A 44 -23.02 -17.76 -5.94
CA SER A 44 -23.46 -16.56 -5.24
C SER A 44 -24.49 -16.78 -4.11
N GLU A 45 -24.07 -17.37 -3.00
CA GLU A 45 -24.75 -17.02 -1.77
C GLU A 45 -24.37 -15.57 -1.48
N TRP A 46 -25.29 -14.71 -1.79
CA TRP A 46 -25.25 -13.30 -1.46
C TRP A 46 -25.03 -13.19 0.04
N ALA A 47 -23.92 -12.69 0.47
CA ALA A 47 -23.73 -12.29 1.86
C ALA A 47 -24.41 -10.93 2.03
N PRO A 48 -25.61 -10.91 2.60
CA PRO A 48 -26.54 -9.80 2.44
C PRO A 48 -26.32 -8.64 3.39
N HIS A 49 -25.27 -8.60 4.18
CA HIS A 49 -25.21 -7.63 5.26
C HIS A 49 -23.88 -6.89 5.29
N LEU A 50 -23.86 -5.67 4.76
CA LEU A 50 -22.85 -4.71 5.12
C LEU A 50 -23.38 -3.96 6.37
N VAL A 51 -22.93 -4.36 7.55
CA VAL A 51 -23.15 -3.58 8.76
C VAL A 51 -22.06 -2.52 8.83
N ILE A 52 -22.42 -1.29 8.49
CA ILE A 52 -21.52 -0.15 8.65
C ILE A 52 -21.47 0.18 10.13
N ASN A 53 -20.31 0.06 10.75
CA ASN A 53 -20.05 0.41 12.12
C ASN A 53 -18.72 1.17 12.22
N ASP A 54 -18.48 1.80 13.36
CA ASP A 54 -17.26 2.60 13.58
C ASP A 54 -15.98 1.76 13.76
N ASP A 55 -16.12 0.42 13.85
CA ASP A 55 -15.00 -0.48 14.09
C ASP A 55 -14.21 -0.84 12.83
N ASN A 56 -14.76 -0.57 11.65
CA ASN A 56 -14.15 -0.89 10.37
C ASN A 56 -14.10 0.33 9.45
N ASP A 57 -13.06 0.39 8.61
CA ASP A 57 -12.97 1.39 7.56
C ASP A 57 -13.90 1.03 6.38
N PHE A 58 -14.96 1.81 6.22
CA PHE A 58 -15.90 1.74 5.11
C PHE A 58 -15.71 2.89 4.09
N SER A 59 -14.58 3.57 4.10
CA SER A 59 -14.29 4.67 3.17
C SER A 59 -14.50 4.30 1.70
N PHE A 60 -14.24 3.04 1.32
CA PHE A 60 -14.50 2.51 -0.02
C PHE A 60 -15.97 2.60 -0.44
N TYR A 61 -16.91 2.69 0.51
CA TYR A 61 -18.33 2.82 0.28
C TYR A 61 -18.81 4.24 0.54
N THR A 62 -18.50 4.80 1.71
CA THR A 62 -19.01 6.11 2.13
C THR A 62 -18.50 7.25 1.26
N VAL A 63 -17.23 7.28 0.94
CA VAL A 63 -16.63 8.35 0.11
C VAL A 63 -17.25 8.40 -1.30
N PRO A 64 -17.37 7.30 -2.06
CA PRO A 64 -18.05 7.35 -3.34
C PRO A 64 -19.54 7.65 -3.25
N MET A 65 -20.24 7.20 -2.19
CA MET A 65 -21.68 7.50 -2.01
C MET A 65 -21.94 9.01 -1.91
N GLU A 66 -21.05 9.75 -1.27
CA GLU A 66 -21.16 11.21 -1.08
C GLU A 66 -20.51 12.00 -2.23
N SER A 67 -19.73 11.34 -3.06
CA SER A 67 -18.87 12.00 -4.04
C SER A 67 -19.60 12.86 -5.05
N LYS A 68 -20.79 12.43 -5.51
CA LYS A 68 -21.57 13.18 -6.50
C LYS A 68 -22.25 14.39 -5.91
N GLU A 69 -22.59 14.36 -4.63
CA GLU A 69 -23.11 15.52 -3.89
C GLU A 69 -22.02 16.55 -3.64
N LEU A 70 -20.83 16.08 -3.24
CA LEU A 70 -19.67 16.96 -2.99
C LEU A 70 -19.08 17.54 -4.28
N TYR A 71 -19.14 16.78 -5.39
CA TYR A 71 -18.53 17.15 -6.68
C TYR A 71 -19.53 17.02 -7.83
N PRO A 72 -20.62 17.79 -7.85
CA PRO A 72 -21.72 17.65 -8.82
C PRO A 72 -21.28 17.81 -10.28
N ASP A 73 -20.30 18.68 -10.53
CA ASP A 73 -19.79 18.98 -11.88
C ASP A 73 -18.77 17.96 -12.39
N LYS A 74 -18.29 17.05 -11.55
CA LYS A 74 -17.33 16.05 -11.99
C LYS A 74 -18.02 14.88 -12.69
N PRO A 75 -17.46 14.39 -13.80
CA PRO A 75 -17.96 13.18 -14.45
C PRO A 75 -17.68 11.96 -13.54
N VAL A 76 -18.58 10.97 -13.60
CA VAL A 76 -18.53 9.78 -12.72
C VAL A 76 -17.20 9.05 -12.79
N TYR A 77 -16.59 8.96 -13.96
CA TYR A 77 -15.28 8.29 -14.13
C TYR A 77 -14.11 9.00 -13.41
N ASN A 78 -14.28 10.24 -12.96
CA ASN A 78 -13.31 10.96 -12.14
C ASN A 78 -13.58 10.80 -10.63
N LEU A 79 -14.73 10.23 -10.25
CA LEU A 79 -15.13 10.04 -8.86
C LEU A 79 -14.68 8.70 -8.27
N GLY A 80 -13.82 7.98 -8.98
CA GLY A 80 -13.22 6.75 -8.47
C GLY A 80 -12.31 7.02 -7.27
N TYR A 81 -12.49 6.21 -6.22
CA TYR A 81 -11.79 6.35 -4.95
C TYR A 81 -11.04 5.07 -4.58
N TRP A 82 -9.80 5.20 -4.14
CA TRP A 82 -9.01 4.14 -3.55
C TRP A 82 -9.08 4.21 -2.02
N SER A 83 -9.58 3.16 -1.41
CA SER A 83 -9.53 3.04 0.06
C SER A 83 -8.15 2.59 0.53
N GLY A 84 -7.85 2.78 1.80
CA GLY A 84 -6.79 2.07 2.48
C GLY A 84 -7.04 0.55 2.52
N PHE A 85 -6.08 -0.19 3.07
CA PHE A 85 -6.22 -1.62 3.30
C PHE A 85 -7.11 -1.90 4.50
N SER A 86 -8.28 -2.43 4.28
CA SER A 86 -9.27 -2.72 5.32
C SER A 86 -9.84 -4.13 5.21
N LYS A 87 -10.53 -4.56 6.26
CA LYS A 87 -11.33 -5.80 6.30
C LYS A 87 -12.80 -5.41 6.41
N ILE A 88 -13.64 -6.02 5.61
CA ILE A 88 -15.11 -5.82 5.69
C ILE A 88 -15.69 -6.52 6.92
N SER A 89 -15.08 -7.61 7.34
CA SER A 89 -15.44 -8.36 8.55
C SER A 89 -14.19 -8.95 9.19
N PRO A 90 -14.25 -9.36 10.46
CA PRO A 90 -13.10 -9.97 11.15
C PRO A 90 -12.53 -11.21 10.44
N SER A 91 -13.37 -11.98 9.76
CA SER A 91 -12.98 -13.17 8.99
C SER A 91 -12.53 -12.86 7.56
N ALA A 92 -12.81 -11.65 7.05
CA ALA A 92 -12.44 -11.27 5.70
C ALA A 92 -10.92 -11.04 5.56
N GLN A 93 -10.42 -11.29 4.36
CA GLN A 93 -9.04 -10.94 4.04
C GLN A 93 -8.91 -9.42 3.87
N LYS A 94 -7.77 -8.88 4.29
CA LYS A 94 -7.43 -7.47 4.12
C LYS A 94 -7.29 -7.15 2.62
N SER A 95 -7.95 -6.10 2.17
CA SER A 95 -7.94 -5.68 0.77
C SER A 95 -8.04 -4.17 0.65
N MET A 96 -7.45 -3.64 -0.39
CA MET A 96 -7.59 -2.27 -0.86
C MET A 96 -8.62 -2.25 -1.98
N LYS A 97 -9.52 -1.27 -2.01
CA LYS A 97 -10.61 -1.22 -2.98
C LYS A 97 -10.56 0.04 -3.81
N TYR A 98 -10.81 -0.11 -5.12
CA TYR A 98 -11.06 1.00 -6.02
C TYR A 98 -12.52 0.99 -6.43
N THR A 99 -13.26 2.01 -6.05
CA THR A 99 -14.71 2.03 -6.15
C THR A 99 -15.24 3.31 -6.80
N PHE A 100 -16.38 3.18 -7.47
CA PHE A 100 -17.08 4.27 -8.17
C PHE A 100 -18.53 4.35 -7.70
N PRO A 101 -19.12 5.57 -7.63
CA PRO A 101 -20.53 5.72 -7.38
C PRO A 101 -21.36 5.24 -8.56
N LEU A 102 -22.45 4.55 -8.28
CA LEU A 102 -23.49 4.25 -9.24
C LEU A 102 -24.51 5.39 -9.22
N VAL A 103 -24.57 6.13 -10.31
CA VAL A 103 -25.39 7.34 -10.43
C VAL A 103 -26.53 7.09 -11.41
N SER A 104 -27.75 7.33 -10.98
CA SER A 104 -28.94 7.25 -11.83
C SER A 104 -29.05 8.47 -12.75
N SER A 105 -29.97 8.42 -13.72
CA SER A 105 -30.17 9.49 -14.70
C SER A 105 -30.63 10.83 -14.08
N ASP A 106 -31.20 10.80 -12.88
CA ASP A 106 -31.59 11.97 -12.10
C ASP A 106 -30.46 12.52 -11.22
N GLY A 107 -29.27 11.90 -11.27
CA GLY A 107 -28.07 12.32 -10.52
C GLY A 107 -27.96 11.75 -9.11
N ARG A 108 -28.89 10.92 -8.68
CA ARG A 108 -28.87 10.28 -7.35
C ARG A 108 -27.86 9.12 -7.34
N VAL A 109 -27.06 9.04 -6.30
CA VAL A 109 -26.17 7.89 -6.03
C VAL A 109 -26.99 6.83 -5.27
N TYR A 110 -27.08 5.63 -5.85
CA TYR A 110 -27.83 4.52 -5.26
C TYR A 110 -26.94 3.33 -4.87
N GLY A 111 -25.66 3.42 -5.10
CA GLY A 111 -24.71 2.39 -4.72
C GLY A 111 -23.29 2.66 -5.22
N VAL A 112 -22.44 1.68 -5.03
CA VAL A 112 -21.01 1.73 -5.38
C VAL A 112 -20.63 0.42 -6.05
N VAL A 113 -19.83 0.51 -7.11
CA VAL A 113 -19.23 -0.64 -7.78
C VAL A 113 -17.71 -0.50 -7.79
N GLY A 114 -17.00 -1.60 -7.66
CA GLY A 114 -15.54 -1.52 -7.64
C GLY A 114 -14.83 -2.84 -7.76
N ILE A 115 -13.53 -2.74 -7.60
CA ILE A 115 -12.60 -3.88 -7.57
C ILE A 115 -11.80 -3.85 -6.27
N GLY A 116 -11.49 -5.02 -5.74
CA GLY A 116 -10.65 -5.19 -4.56
C GLY A 116 -9.33 -5.86 -4.91
N LEU A 117 -8.23 -5.31 -4.43
CA LEU A 117 -6.91 -5.90 -4.51
C LEU A 117 -6.56 -6.53 -3.16
N MET A 118 -6.33 -7.84 -3.17
CA MET A 118 -6.01 -8.58 -1.96
C MET A 118 -4.59 -8.31 -1.49
N GLU A 119 -4.40 -8.07 -0.19
CA GLU A 119 -3.10 -7.90 0.45
C GLU A 119 -2.09 -8.98 0.04
N LYS A 120 -2.46 -10.25 0.15
CA LYS A 120 -1.60 -11.39 -0.20
C LYS A 120 -1.08 -11.35 -1.64
N SER A 121 -1.89 -10.85 -2.55
CA SER A 121 -1.53 -10.77 -3.96
C SER A 121 -0.53 -9.66 -4.24
N ILE A 122 -0.69 -8.55 -3.57
CA ILE A 122 0.27 -7.45 -3.67
C ILE A 122 1.59 -7.90 -3.07
N LEU A 123 1.57 -8.51 -1.87
CA LEU A 123 2.78 -9.01 -1.20
C LEU A 123 3.53 -10.06 -2.03
N LYS A 124 2.82 -10.90 -2.77
CA LYS A 124 3.45 -11.89 -3.66
C LYS A 124 4.26 -11.25 -4.79
N ASN A 125 3.90 -10.04 -5.21
CA ASN A 125 4.54 -9.32 -6.29
C ASN A 125 5.58 -8.28 -5.80
N ILE A 126 5.62 -8.00 -4.50
CA ILE A 126 6.69 -7.17 -3.91
C ILE A 126 7.90 -8.08 -3.65
N PRO A 127 9.10 -7.69 -4.07
CA PRO A 127 10.31 -8.47 -3.80
C PRO A 127 10.46 -8.72 -2.29
N ALA A 128 10.44 -9.99 -1.89
CA ALA A 128 10.68 -10.37 -0.50
C ALA A 128 12.17 -10.60 -0.20
N ASN A 129 12.93 -10.90 -1.26
CA ASN A 129 14.35 -11.24 -1.21
C ASN A 129 15.08 -10.43 -2.27
N ASP A 130 15.58 -9.29 -1.90
CA ASP A 130 16.42 -8.47 -2.77
C ASP A 130 17.90 -8.72 -2.56
N PHE A 131 18.70 -8.06 -3.42
CA PHE A 131 20.18 -8.09 -3.40
C PHE A 131 20.77 -7.74 -2.02
N PHE A 132 20.00 -7.02 -1.19
CA PHE A 132 20.32 -6.66 0.21
C PHE A 132 19.67 -7.62 1.23
N ASN A 133 19.43 -8.83 0.83
CA ASN A 133 18.84 -9.97 1.54
C ASN A 133 18.94 -9.82 3.06
N GLU A 134 17.85 -9.60 3.79
CA GLU A 134 17.76 -9.41 5.23
C GLU A 134 17.99 -7.98 5.77
N SER A 135 18.39 -7.01 4.94
CA SER A 135 18.66 -5.63 5.40
C SER A 135 17.69 -4.59 4.87
N ALA A 136 16.74 -4.97 4.01
CA ALA A 136 15.77 -4.07 3.43
C ALA A 136 14.34 -4.57 3.58
N CYS A 137 13.40 -3.64 3.61
CA CYS A 137 11.97 -3.91 3.50
C CYS A 137 11.32 -2.93 2.52
N TYR A 138 10.16 -3.32 2.00
CA TYR A 138 9.32 -2.51 1.13
C TYR A 138 7.99 -2.24 1.81
N ILE A 139 7.54 -1.01 1.73
CA ILE A 139 6.35 -0.54 2.42
C ILE A 139 5.49 0.19 1.41
N ILE A 140 4.23 -0.21 1.30
CA ILE A 140 3.21 0.58 0.61
C ILE A 140 2.59 1.48 1.67
N SER A 141 2.58 2.77 1.41
CA SER A 141 2.09 3.79 2.33
C SER A 141 1.14 4.74 1.63
N SER A 142 0.22 5.29 2.39
CA SER A 142 -0.75 6.29 1.94
C SER A 142 -0.52 7.62 2.63
N ASP A 143 -0.71 8.70 1.89
CA ASP A 143 -0.83 10.07 2.35
C ASP A 143 -2.23 10.54 1.96
N ILE A 144 -3.18 10.40 2.87
CA ILE A 144 -4.59 10.72 2.64
C ILE A 144 -4.82 12.24 2.71
N GLU A 145 -4.06 12.93 3.53
CA GLU A 145 -4.21 14.38 3.75
C GLU A 145 -3.48 15.21 2.67
N GLY A 146 -2.52 14.61 1.97
CA GLY A 146 -1.75 15.28 0.91
C GLY A 146 -0.68 16.23 1.46
N ASP A 147 -0.23 16.01 2.68
CA ASP A 147 0.76 16.83 3.38
C ASP A 147 2.21 16.31 3.23
N GLY A 148 2.39 15.17 2.55
CA GLY A 148 3.68 14.51 2.35
C GLY A 148 4.07 13.58 3.48
N ILE A 149 3.14 13.28 4.41
CA ILE A 149 3.34 12.35 5.52
C ILE A 149 2.67 11.03 5.18
N TYR A 150 3.46 9.98 5.04
CA TYR A 150 3.00 8.66 4.63
C TYR A 150 2.79 7.73 5.82
N THR A 151 1.61 7.12 5.88
CA THR A 151 1.24 6.09 6.86
C THR A 151 1.43 4.70 6.25
N PRO A 152 2.15 3.77 6.91
CA PRO A 152 2.32 2.40 6.42
C PRO A 152 1.00 1.65 6.35
N GLU A 153 0.69 1.11 5.17
CA GLU A 153 -0.50 0.28 4.91
C GLU A 153 -0.16 -1.20 4.82
N LEU A 154 0.92 -1.50 4.12
CA LEU A 154 1.35 -2.85 3.81
C LEU A 154 2.86 -2.92 3.73
N HIS A 155 3.45 -4.02 4.20
CA HIS A 155 4.89 -4.17 4.17
C HIS A 155 5.32 -5.58 3.78
N SER A 156 6.51 -5.68 3.20
CA SER A 156 7.18 -6.93 2.85
C SER A 156 8.64 -6.87 3.30
N GLY A 157 9.17 -8.01 3.67
CA GLY A 157 10.55 -8.16 4.14
C GLY A 157 10.66 -8.48 5.63
N PRO A 158 11.62 -9.33 6.02
CA PRO A 158 11.74 -9.86 7.38
C PRO A 158 12.17 -8.81 8.42
N ILE A 159 12.75 -7.72 7.97
CA ILE A 159 13.37 -6.70 8.83
C ILE A 159 12.41 -5.53 9.16
N TYR A 160 11.20 -5.54 8.60
CA TYR A 160 10.23 -4.43 8.80
C TYR A 160 10.05 -4.08 10.27
N THR A 161 9.77 -5.04 11.12
CA THR A 161 9.51 -4.81 12.57
C THR A 161 10.71 -4.26 13.34
N ARG A 162 11.91 -4.38 12.77
CA ARG A 162 13.15 -3.83 13.32
C ARG A 162 13.42 -2.42 12.84
N LEU A 163 13.07 -2.12 11.58
CA LEU A 163 13.31 -0.83 10.95
C LEU A 163 12.17 0.17 11.16
N VAL A 164 10.95 -0.33 11.30
CA VAL A 164 9.73 0.49 11.36
C VAL A 164 9.02 0.18 12.68
N SER A 165 8.84 1.20 13.48
CA SER A 165 7.99 1.16 14.69
C SER A 165 6.62 1.76 14.36
N ALA A 166 5.67 1.61 15.30
CA ALA A 166 4.35 2.25 15.18
C ALA A 166 4.43 3.79 15.07
N ASP A 167 5.50 4.37 15.60
CA ASP A 167 5.72 5.83 15.60
C ASP A 167 6.63 6.30 14.45
N THR A 168 6.99 5.41 13.52
CA THR A 168 7.82 5.79 12.37
C THR A 168 6.99 6.61 11.40
N VAL A 169 7.45 7.81 11.12
CA VAL A 169 6.88 8.73 10.16
C VAL A 169 7.75 8.76 8.91
N PHE A 170 7.14 8.62 7.76
CA PHE A 170 7.78 8.76 6.46
C PHE A 170 7.41 10.12 5.88
N ASP A 171 8.26 11.12 6.16
CA ASP A 171 8.06 12.50 5.73
C ASP A 171 8.86 12.78 4.46
N GLU A 172 8.16 13.04 3.35
CA GLU A 172 8.77 13.38 2.07
C GLU A 172 9.37 14.80 2.06
N ASN A 173 8.89 15.67 2.95
CA ASN A 173 9.39 17.04 3.07
C ASN A 173 10.65 17.11 3.95
N ALA A 174 11.05 16.01 4.59
CA ALA A 174 12.27 15.94 5.36
C ALA A 174 13.51 16.14 4.49
N ASP A 175 14.59 16.60 5.12
CA ASP A 175 15.88 16.75 4.45
C ASP A 175 16.34 15.42 3.86
N ASN A 176 16.67 15.43 2.59
CA ASN A 176 17.17 14.27 1.88
C ASN A 176 18.44 14.58 1.08
N SER A 177 19.27 13.58 0.91
CA SER A 177 20.43 13.64 0.03
C SER A 177 20.21 12.72 -1.17
N TYR A 178 20.06 13.31 -2.35
CA TYR A 178 19.85 12.54 -3.59
C TYR A 178 18.59 11.64 -3.57
N GLY A 179 17.52 12.05 -2.89
CA GLY A 179 16.30 11.27 -2.74
C GLY A 179 16.40 10.13 -1.73
N ILE A 180 17.44 10.13 -0.90
CA ILE A 180 17.61 9.19 0.21
C ILE A 180 17.23 9.91 1.50
N TYR A 181 16.26 9.36 2.18
CA TYR A 181 15.72 9.85 3.45
C TYR A 181 16.29 9.05 4.61
N GLU A 182 16.54 9.72 5.73
CA GLU A 182 16.85 9.06 6.99
C GLU A 182 15.60 9.02 7.86
N PHE A 183 15.10 7.82 8.13
CA PHE A 183 13.93 7.62 8.97
C PHE A 183 14.36 7.29 10.40
N ALA A 184 13.80 7.98 11.37
CA ALA A 184 13.97 7.65 12.77
C ALA A 184 13.14 6.39 13.07
N ALA A 185 13.79 5.26 13.17
CA ALA A 185 13.19 4.04 13.68
C ALA A 185 13.37 3.99 15.18
N GLY A 186 12.32 4.18 16.00
CA GLY A 186 12.29 4.00 17.46
C GLY A 186 13.66 3.92 18.17
N HIS A 187 13.81 3.60 19.36
CA HIS A 187 14.96 3.86 20.23
C HIS A 187 16.38 3.38 19.82
N LYS A 188 16.65 2.79 18.64
CA LYS A 188 17.99 2.16 18.45
C LYS A 188 18.65 2.19 17.07
N SER A 189 17.98 2.44 15.98
CA SER A 189 18.65 2.49 14.66
C SER A 189 17.99 3.50 13.73
N SER A 190 18.77 4.26 12.98
CA SER A 190 18.26 5.01 11.84
C SER A 190 18.21 4.09 10.62
N SER A 191 17.14 4.16 9.86
CA SER A 191 17.01 3.52 8.57
C SER A 191 17.20 4.54 7.46
N LEU A 192 17.79 4.09 6.36
CA LEU A 192 17.87 4.85 5.11
C LEU A 192 16.87 4.28 4.12
N GLY A 193 16.23 5.15 3.36
CA GLY A 193 15.29 4.67 2.36
C GLY A 193 14.98 5.69 1.29
N CYS A 194 14.15 5.27 0.35
CA CYS A 194 13.68 6.08 -0.75
C CYS A 194 12.16 6.04 -0.80
N ILE A 195 11.53 7.18 -1.02
CA ILE A 195 10.10 7.34 -1.21
C ILE A 195 9.83 7.50 -2.70
N GLN A 196 9.07 6.59 -3.29
CA GLN A 196 8.65 6.65 -4.67
C GLN A 196 7.14 6.85 -4.74
N ARG A 197 6.68 8.05 -5.10
CA ARG A 197 5.27 8.33 -5.29
C ARG A 197 4.65 7.49 -6.39
N MET A 198 3.44 7.03 -6.15
CA MET A 198 2.60 6.33 -7.09
C MET A 198 1.39 7.20 -7.45
N ASN A 199 1.27 7.57 -8.72
CA ASN A 199 0.13 8.33 -9.22
C ASN A 199 -1.02 7.37 -9.54
N ILE A 200 -1.90 7.13 -8.58
CA ILE A 200 -3.04 6.22 -8.74
C ILE A 200 -4.33 6.92 -9.16
N TYR A 201 -4.37 8.24 -9.10
CA TYR A 201 -5.49 9.06 -9.55
C TYR A 201 -5.15 9.81 -10.84
N ASN A 202 -6.16 10.02 -11.66
CA ASN A 202 -6.03 10.92 -12.80
C ASN A 202 -6.12 12.38 -12.35
N SER A 203 -5.64 13.32 -13.18
CA SER A 203 -5.63 14.75 -12.89
C SER A 203 -7.02 15.37 -12.73
N GLY A 204 -8.07 14.72 -13.21
CA GLY A 204 -9.46 15.18 -13.09
C GLY A 204 -10.12 14.72 -11.78
N SER A 205 -9.53 13.77 -11.06
CA SER A 205 -10.06 13.26 -9.81
C SER A 205 -10.03 14.32 -8.71
N PRO A 206 -11.08 14.43 -7.88
CA PRO A 206 -11.06 15.29 -6.69
C PRO A 206 -10.10 14.75 -5.61
N TYR A 207 -9.70 13.49 -5.72
CA TYR A 207 -8.81 12.80 -4.76
C TYR A 207 -7.33 12.83 -5.19
N ASN A 208 -6.97 13.61 -6.21
CA ASN A 208 -5.61 13.67 -6.74
C ASN A 208 -4.57 14.25 -5.75
N GLN A 209 -5.01 14.81 -4.64
CA GLN A 209 -4.14 15.26 -3.53
C GLN A 209 -3.73 14.10 -2.61
N GLN A 210 -4.49 13.01 -2.61
CA GLN A 210 -4.12 11.81 -1.88
C GLN A 210 -3.00 11.09 -2.64
N HIS A 211 -1.91 10.83 -1.96
CA HIS A 211 -0.75 10.19 -2.58
C HIS A 211 -0.52 8.80 -1.97
N TRP A 212 -0.06 7.93 -2.83
CA TRP A 212 0.45 6.63 -2.42
C TRP A 212 1.93 6.57 -2.76
N ALA A 213 2.69 5.86 -1.95
CA ALA A 213 4.10 5.67 -2.19
C ALA A 213 4.54 4.23 -1.92
N LEU A 214 5.49 3.80 -2.72
CA LEU A 214 6.33 2.65 -2.40
C LEU A 214 7.58 3.18 -1.70
N ILE A 215 7.77 2.78 -0.46
CA ILE A 215 8.92 3.16 0.36
C ILE A 215 9.82 1.94 0.47
N SER A 216 11.08 2.08 0.10
CA SER A 216 12.11 1.11 0.43
C SER A 216 12.88 1.61 1.64
N ALA A 217 13.08 0.76 2.65
CA ALA A 217 13.86 1.11 3.82
C ALA A 217 14.88 0.01 4.13
N ALA A 218 16.09 0.41 4.51
CA ALA A 218 17.16 -0.49 4.85
C ALA A 218 17.90 -0.02 6.11
N ASP A 219 18.49 -0.98 6.83
CA ASP A 219 19.30 -0.67 8.01
C ASP A 219 20.55 0.10 7.61
N LYS A 220 20.70 1.31 8.13
CA LYS A 220 21.87 2.16 7.91
C LYS A 220 23.16 1.46 8.28
N SER A 221 23.17 0.69 9.36
CA SER A 221 24.36 -0.05 9.80
C SER A 221 24.77 -1.14 8.80
N GLY A 222 23.79 -1.82 8.20
CA GLY A 222 24.03 -2.82 7.15
C GLY A 222 24.66 -2.20 5.90
N ILE A 223 24.10 -1.09 5.42
CA ILE A 223 24.64 -0.35 4.27
C ILE A 223 26.06 0.14 4.55
N LEU A 224 26.28 0.75 5.71
CA LEU A 224 27.59 1.24 6.11
C LEU A 224 28.62 0.11 6.24
N SER A 225 28.22 -1.07 6.68
CA SER A 225 29.15 -2.20 6.79
C SER A 225 29.67 -2.65 5.43
N ILE A 226 28.81 -2.66 4.40
CA ILE A 226 29.21 -2.95 3.01
C ILE A 226 30.19 -1.87 2.49
N TYR A 227 29.89 -0.60 2.77
CA TYR A 227 30.74 0.50 2.37
C TYR A 227 32.14 0.41 3.01
N TRP A 228 32.22 0.14 4.33
CA TRP A 228 33.48 -0.06 5.03
C TRP A 228 34.25 -1.29 4.52
N PHE A 229 33.54 -2.38 4.19
CA PHE A 229 34.19 -3.54 3.58
C PHE A 229 34.85 -3.19 2.24
N LEU A 230 34.14 -2.47 1.36
CA LEU A 230 34.68 -2.05 0.06
C LEU A 230 35.90 -1.11 0.22
N ILE A 231 35.82 -0.16 1.15
CA ILE A 231 36.96 0.73 1.45
C ILE A 231 38.18 -0.09 1.91
N ASN A 232 37.98 -1.03 2.83
CA ASN A 232 39.07 -1.85 3.32
C ASN A 232 39.70 -2.69 2.21
N VAL A 233 38.89 -3.30 1.34
CA VAL A 233 39.40 -4.04 0.16
C VAL A 233 40.20 -3.12 -0.75
N PHE A 234 39.73 -1.90 -0.99
CA PHE A 234 40.47 -0.93 -1.81
C PHE A 234 41.80 -0.52 -1.18
N ILE A 235 41.81 -0.19 0.11
CA ILE A 235 43.03 0.18 0.84
C ILE A 235 44.05 -0.97 0.80
N ILE A 236 43.63 -2.21 1.03
CA ILE A 236 44.48 -3.38 0.98
C ILE A 236 45.07 -3.56 -0.43
N SER A 237 44.23 -3.44 -1.47
CA SER A 237 44.67 -3.56 -2.87
C SER A 237 45.75 -2.51 -3.22
N VAL A 238 45.51 -1.25 -2.87
CA VAL A 238 46.46 -0.15 -3.09
C VAL A 238 47.77 -0.42 -2.32
N SER A 239 47.65 -0.84 -1.05
CA SER A 239 48.82 -1.13 -0.22
C SER A 239 49.71 -2.26 -0.83
N ILE A 240 49.09 -3.33 -1.29
CA ILE A 240 49.80 -4.43 -1.99
C ILE A 240 50.49 -3.90 -3.24
N THR A 241 49.82 -3.10 -4.04
CA THR A 241 50.38 -2.53 -5.27
C THR A 241 51.61 -1.67 -4.98
N VAL A 242 51.52 -0.83 -3.96
CA VAL A 242 52.67 0.02 -3.54
C VAL A 242 53.82 -0.83 -3.05
N VAL A 243 53.58 -1.82 -2.19
CA VAL A 243 54.63 -2.72 -1.69
C VAL A 243 55.31 -3.49 -2.84
N CYS A 244 54.50 -4.03 -3.76
CA CYS A 244 55.06 -4.73 -4.94
C CYS A 244 55.84 -3.77 -5.83
N GLY A 245 55.38 -2.54 -6.03
CA GLY A 245 56.13 -1.53 -6.81
C GLY A 245 57.49 -1.17 -6.20
N ILE A 246 57.50 -0.98 -4.86
CA ILE A 246 58.75 -0.73 -4.12
C ILE A 246 59.71 -1.94 -4.25
N ALA A 247 59.19 -3.15 -4.02
CA ALA A 247 60.02 -4.37 -4.13
C ALA A 247 60.60 -4.56 -5.53
N LEU A 248 59.81 -4.32 -6.56
CA LEU A 248 60.30 -4.37 -7.95
C LEU A 248 61.37 -3.30 -8.22
N SER A 249 61.19 -2.09 -7.68
CA SER A 249 62.18 -1.01 -7.83
C SER A 249 63.52 -1.38 -7.21
N PHE A 250 63.52 -2.02 -6.04
CA PHE A 250 64.74 -2.50 -5.41
C PHE A 250 65.39 -3.69 -6.14
N TYR A 251 64.58 -4.51 -6.83
CA TYR A 251 65.08 -5.65 -7.56
C TYR A 251 65.70 -5.28 -8.92
N THR A 252 65.20 -4.22 -9.54
CA THR A 252 65.58 -3.77 -10.88
C THR A 252 66.69 -2.67 -10.89
N GLY A 253 66.91 -1.99 -9.77
CA GLY A 253 67.89 -0.93 -9.59
C GLY A 253 69.18 -1.48 -8.98
#